data_33d89b2d4a160c05ed7c415acb39d847
#
_entry.id   33d89b2d4a160c05ed7c415acb39d847
#
_cell.length_a   1.000
_cell.length_b   1.000
_cell.length_c   1.000
_cell.angle_alpha   90.00
_cell.angle_beta   90.00
_cell.angle_gamma   90.00
#
_symmetry.space_group_name_H-M   'P 1'
#
loop_
_entity.id
_entity.type
_entity.pdbx_description
1 polymer ?
#
loop_
_entity_poly.entity_id
_entity_poly.type
_entity_poly.pdbx_seq_one_letter_code
_entity_poly.pdbx_strand_id
1 'polypeptide(L)'
;MDHSRSLIIVACLLLLSVLPMPAIAQQEYIIGEGDLLRITVYDNPDLTSEARVSDGKITFPLIGEVVINDMTVSEAEKKIASLLANGYLKKPHVSVFILEFKKTVYVNGEVRNPGAYKLMKGLTVHKAITLAGGFTSKASEGRIKIIRRTEKGEKTINAKMDDLLEPDDIILVPESYF
;
A
#
# COMPACT_ATOMS: atom_id res chain seq x y z
N MET A 1 -8.12 -41.98 43.30
CA MET A 1 -8.96 -40.77 43.31
C MET A 1 -8.27 -39.57 42.65
N ASP A 2 -7.56 -39.75 41.52
CA ASP A 2 -6.76 -38.67 40.90
C ASP A 2 -6.77 -38.62 39.35
N HIS A 3 -7.45 -39.52 38.66
CA HIS A 3 -7.52 -39.50 37.19
C HIS A 3 -8.44 -38.40 36.63
N SER A 4 -9.45 -37.97 37.41
CA SER A 4 -10.41 -36.93 37.01
C SER A 4 -9.77 -35.53 36.97
N ARG A 5 -8.83 -35.24 37.89
CA ARG A 5 -8.13 -33.95 37.96
C ARG A 5 -7.08 -33.79 36.84
N SER A 6 -6.39 -34.87 36.48
CA SER A 6 -5.45 -34.87 35.37
C SER A 6 -6.12 -34.67 34.01
N LEU A 7 -7.34 -35.23 33.81
CA LEU A 7 -8.10 -35.05 32.57
C LEU A 7 -8.56 -33.60 32.37
N ILE A 8 -8.96 -32.92 33.46
CA ILE A 8 -9.41 -31.52 33.42
C ILE A 8 -8.23 -30.57 33.11
N ILE A 9 -7.06 -30.84 33.64
CA ILE A 9 -5.85 -30.01 33.39
C ILE A 9 -5.37 -30.18 31.94
N VAL A 10 -5.42 -31.39 31.40
CA VAL A 10 -5.06 -31.64 29.97
C VAL A 10 -6.08 -31.02 29.02
N ALA A 11 -7.39 -31.02 29.36
CA ALA A 11 -8.42 -30.37 28.57
C ALA A 11 -8.30 -28.83 28.59
N CYS A 12 -7.93 -28.21 29.71
CA CYS A 12 -7.66 -26.78 29.79
C CYS A 12 -6.41 -26.36 29.03
N LEU A 13 -5.36 -27.20 28.96
CA LEU A 13 -4.13 -26.90 28.18
C LEU A 13 -4.35 -26.99 26.67
N LEU A 14 -5.30 -27.82 26.22
CA LEU A 14 -5.67 -27.93 24.80
C LEU A 14 -6.58 -26.79 24.29
N LEU A 15 -7.26 -26.06 25.17
CA LEU A 15 -8.12 -24.93 24.81
C LEU A 15 -7.35 -23.61 24.68
N LEU A 16 -6.06 -23.55 25.03
CA LEU A 16 -5.27 -22.31 25.06
C LEU A 16 -4.48 -22.04 23.76
N SER A 17 -4.66 -22.83 22.71
CA SER A 17 -3.80 -22.75 21.50
C SER A 17 -4.45 -22.15 20.26
N VAL A 18 -5.65 -21.56 20.36
CA VAL A 18 -6.25 -20.82 19.24
C VAL A 18 -6.27 -19.33 19.58
N LEU A 19 -5.09 -18.75 19.73
CA LEU A 19 -4.96 -17.28 19.63
C LEU A 19 -5.17 -16.92 18.15
N PRO A 20 -6.17 -16.09 17.80
CA PRO A 20 -6.30 -15.58 16.45
C PRO A 20 -5.02 -14.79 16.14
N MET A 21 -4.20 -15.28 15.21
CA MET A 21 -3.11 -14.49 14.66
C MET A 21 -3.74 -13.19 14.12
N PRO A 22 -3.23 -12.01 14.52
CA PRO A 22 -3.69 -10.76 13.91
C PRO A 22 -3.42 -10.88 12.41
N ALA A 23 -4.49 -10.85 11.62
CA ALA A 23 -4.37 -10.71 10.18
C ALA A 23 -3.59 -9.41 9.95
N ILE A 24 -2.37 -9.52 9.43
CA ILE A 24 -1.61 -8.35 8.98
C ILE A 24 -2.45 -7.78 7.84
N ALA A 25 -3.14 -6.68 8.12
CA ALA A 25 -3.89 -5.95 7.10
C ALA A 25 -2.88 -5.55 6.02
N GLN A 26 -2.94 -6.24 4.89
CA GLN A 26 -2.10 -5.96 3.75
C GLN A 26 -2.45 -4.55 3.28
N GLN A 27 -1.52 -3.61 3.43
CA GLN A 27 -1.73 -2.25 2.97
C GLN A 27 -1.82 -2.26 1.45
N GLU A 28 -3.02 -1.99 0.92
CA GLU A 28 -3.25 -1.93 -0.52
C GLU A 28 -2.78 -0.57 -1.08
N TYR A 29 -2.14 -0.62 -2.24
CA TYR A 29 -1.78 0.59 -2.99
C TYR A 29 -3.05 1.23 -3.55
N ILE A 30 -3.11 2.56 -3.48
CA ILE A 30 -4.19 3.34 -4.11
C ILE A 30 -3.69 3.87 -5.45
N ILE A 31 -4.36 3.44 -6.50
CA ILE A 31 -4.13 3.87 -7.87
C ILE A 31 -4.25 5.41 -7.94
N GLY A 32 -3.30 6.04 -8.60
CA GLY A 32 -3.24 7.48 -8.73
C GLY A 32 -2.88 7.96 -10.11
N GLU A 33 -2.95 9.29 -10.27
CA GLU A 33 -2.59 9.97 -11.51
C GLU A 33 -1.18 9.58 -11.99
N GLY A 34 -1.06 9.28 -13.27
CA GLY A 34 0.19 8.91 -13.93
C GLY A 34 0.63 7.46 -13.76
N ASP A 35 -0.03 6.63 -12.93
CA ASP A 35 0.28 5.21 -12.82
C ASP A 35 0.08 4.50 -14.16
N LEU A 36 0.97 3.58 -14.50
CA LEU A 36 0.82 2.70 -15.67
C LEU A 36 0.30 1.35 -15.22
N LEU A 37 -0.85 0.96 -15.74
CA LEU A 37 -1.53 -0.29 -15.40
C LEU A 37 -1.51 -1.24 -16.59
N ARG A 38 -1.31 -2.53 -16.33
CA ARG A 38 -1.63 -3.61 -17.25
C ARG A 38 -2.87 -4.31 -16.75
N ILE A 39 -3.88 -4.39 -17.61
CA ILE A 39 -5.18 -5.00 -17.30
C ILE A 39 -5.31 -6.23 -18.19
N THR A 40 -5.58 -7.37 -17.57
CA THR A 40 -5.78 -8.64 -18.25
C THR A 40 -7.16 -9.17 -17.95
N VAL A 41 -7.81 -9.79 -18.95
CA VAL A 41 -9.10 -10.46 -18.80
C VAL A 41 -8.90 -11.93 -19.12
N TYR A 42 -9.17 -12.80 -18.15
CA TYR A 42 -9.02 -14.25 -18.32
C TYR A 42 -9.87 -14.74 -19.49
N ASP A 43 -9.33 -15.67 -20.27
CA ASP A 43 -9.92 -16.22 -21.52
C ASP A 43 -10.20 -15.18 -22.63
N ASN A 44 -9.74 -13.92 -22.48
CA ASN A 44 -9.90 -12.86 -23.47
C ASN A 44 -8.59 -12.08 -23.67
N PRO A 45 -7.53 -12.69 -24.22
CA PRO A 45 -6.21 -12.05 -24.38
C PRO A 45 -6.26 -10.78 -25.23
N ASP A 46 -7.19 -10.68 -26.17
CA ASP A 46 -7.39 -9.51 -27.04
C ASP A 46 -7.82 -8.25 -26.25
N LEU A 47 -8.33 -8.43 -25.03
CA LEU A 47 -8.66 -7.34 -24.13
C LEU A 47 -7.52 -6.95 -23.18
N THR A 48 -6.36 -7.65 -23.26
CA THR A 48 -5.17 -7.26 -22.50
C THR A 48 -4.67 -5.91 -23.01
N SER A 49 -4.61 -4.93 -22.10
CA SER A 49 -4.18 -3.58 -22.46
C SER A 49 -3.32 -2.95 -21.38
N GLU A 50 -2.46 -2.01 -21.78
CA GLU A 50 -1.73 -1.12 -20.90
C GLU A 50 -2.36 0.27 -21.00
N ALA A 51 -2.68 0.84 -19.85
CA ALA A 51 -3.29 2.15 -19.77
C ALA A 51 -2.64 2.99 -18.68
N ARG A 52 -2.32 4.24 -19.01
CA ARG A 52 -1.87 5.22 -18.02
C ARG A 52 -3.07 5.96 -17.46
N VAL A 53 -3.09 6.12 -16.14
CA VAL A 53 -4.13 6.92 -15.47
C VAL A 53 -3.93 8.38 -15.84
N SER A 54 -4.95 8.99 -16.43
CA SER A 54 -4.99 10.41 -16.78
C SER A 54 -6.35 10.99 -16.42
N ASP A 55 -6.36 12.15 -15.76
CA ASP A 55 -7.57 12.77 -15.21
C ASP A 55 -8.38 11.81 -14.32
N GLY A 56 -7.68 10.93 -13.58
CA GLY A 56 -8.30 9.93 -12.71
C GLY A 56 -8.98 8.77 -13.44
N LYS A 57 -8.75 8.60 -14.74
CA LYS A 57 -9.40 7.62 -15.61
C LYS A 57 -8.39 6.81 -16.39
N ILE A 58 -8.83 5.68 -16.90
CA ILE A 58 -8.19 4.90 -17.97
C ILE A 58 -9.17 4.69 -19.11
N THR A 59 -8.65 4.46 -20.31
CA THR A 59 -9.43 3.96 -21.45
C THR A 59 -9.25 2.46 -21.56
N PHE A 60 -10.36 1.71 -21.63
CA PHE A 60 -10.31 0.26 -21.74
C PHE A 60 -11.21 -0.23 -22.90
N PRO A 61 -10.80 -1.27 -23.66
CA PRO A 61 -11.58 -1.80 -24.75
C PRO A 61 -13.01 -2.16 -24.33
N LEU A 62 -13.96 -2.00 -25.23
CA LEU A 62 -15.40 -2.22 -25.07
C LEU A 62 -16.15 -1.26 -24.15
N ILE A 63 -15.57 -0.84 -23.04
CA ILE A 63 -16.24 -0.05 -22.00
C ILE A 63 -15.82 1.43 -21.96
N GLY A 64 -14.82 1.81 -22.80
CA GLY A 64 -14.39 3.20 -22.92
C GLY A 64 -13.66 3.74 -21.67
N GLU A 65 -14.00 4.95 -21.25
CA GLU A 65 -13.38 5.58 -20.09
C GLU A 65 -13.91 5.00 -18.76
N VAL A 66 -13.00 4.62 -17.89
CA VAL A 66 -13.29 4.09 -16.55
C VAL A 66 -12.59 4.94 -15.50
N VAL A 67 -13.34 5.57 -14.60
CA VAL A 67 -12.80 6.30 -13.45
C VAL A 67 -12.26 5.30 -12.42
N ILE A 68 -10.98 5.40 -12.09
CA ILE A 68 -10.30 4.48 -11.16
C ILE A 68 -9.43 5.19 -10.13
N ASN A 69 -9.38 6.53 -10.17
CA ASN A 69 -8.61 7.31 -9.19
C ASN A 69 -9.07 7.02 -7.77
N ASP A 70 -8.11 6.98 -6.84
CA ASP A 70 -8.31 6.71 -5.42
C ASP A 70 -8.92 5.33 -5.09
N MET A 71 -8.95 4.41 -6.07
CA MET A 71 -9.32 3.02 -5.88
C MET A 71 -8.10 2.16 -5.57
N THR A 72 -8.30 1.12 -4.79
CA THR A 72 -7.34 0.02 -4.68
C THR A 72 -7.34 -0.81 -5.97
N VAL A 73 -6.31 -1.61 -6.18
CA VAL A 73 -6.25 -2.55 -7.32
C VAL A 73 -7.48 -3.45 -7.34
N SER A 74 -7.85 -4.01 -6.19
CA SER A 74 -9.03 -4.90 -6.06
C SER A 74 -10.35 -4.19 -6.39
N GLU A 75 -10.51 -2.93 -6.01
CA GLU A 75 -11.70 -2.15 -6.36
C GLU A 75 -11.77 -1.85 -7.87
N ALA A 76 -10.62 -1.54 -8.50
CA ALA A 76 -10.54 -1.32 -9.93
C ALA A 76 -10.86 -2.60 -10.72
N GLU A 77 -10.33 -3.76 -10.31
CA GLU A 77 -10.64 -5.08 -10.89
C GLU A 77 -12.15 -5.36 -10.88
N LYS A 78 -12.78 -5.20 -9.71
CA LYS A 78 -14.22 -5.40 -9.54
C LYS A 78 -15.05 -4.45 -10.40
N LYS A 79 -14.65 -3.18 -10.48
CA LYS A 79 -15.33 -2.17 -11.29
C LYS A 79 -15.27 -2.49 -12.77
N ILE A 80 -14.07 -2.79 -13.30
CA ILE A 80 -13.87 -3.16 -14.70
C ILE A 80 -14.65 -4.45 -15.03
N ALA A 81 -14.57 -5.47 -14.16
CA ALA A 81 -15.33 -6.70 -14.32
C ALA A 81 -16.84 -6.44 -14.35
N SER A 82 -17.36 -5.60 -13.47
CA SER A 82 -18.79 -5.25 -13.48
C SER A 82 -19.22 -4.56 -14.77
N LEU A 83 -18.41 -3.62 -15.29
CA LEU A 83 -18.69 -2.93 -16.54
C LEU A 83 -18.67 -3.88 -17.74
N LEU A 84 -17.68 -4.80 -17.79
CA LEU A 84 -17.61 -5.82 -18.83
C LEU A 84 -18.76 -6.82 -18.76
N ALA A 85 -19.24 -7.17 -17.58
CA ALA A 85 -20.39 -8.06 -17.38
C ALA A 85 -21.71 -7.43 -17.88
N ASN A 86 -21.76 -6.10 -18.01
CA ASN A 86 -22.93 -5.38 -18.49
C ASN A 86 -23.03 -5.41 -20.02
N GLY A 87 -23.27 -6.60 -20.57
CA GLY A 87 -23.58 -6.81 -21.98
C GLY A 87 -22.41 -7.23 -22.88
N TYR A 88 -21.16 -7.29 -22.38
CA TYR A 88 -20.00 -7.68 -23.20
C TYR A 88 -19.52 -9.10 -22.91
N LEU A 89 -19.34 -9.47 -21.63
CA LEU A 89 -18.80 -10.78 -21.24
C LEU A 89 -19.65 -11.46 -20.17
N LYS A 90 -19.73 -12.78 -20.21
CA LYS A 90 -20.35 -13.59 -19.16
C LYS A 90 -19.30 -13.91 -18.10
N LYS A 91 -19.43 -13.37 -16.87
CA LYS A 91 -18.52 -13.62 -15.73
C LYS A 91 -17.04 -13.31 -16.04
N PRO A 92 -16.69 -12.06 -16.41
CA PRO A 92 -15.31 -11.68 -16.66
C PRO A 92 -14.48 -11.76 -15.37
N HIS A 93 -13.27 -12.33 -15.46
CA HIS A 93 -12.25 -12.28 -14.42
C HIS A 93 -11.17 -11.31 -14.89
N VAL A 94 -11.05 -10.18 -14.16
CA VAL A 94 -10.12 -9.11 -14.47
C VAL A 94 -9.00 -9.10 -13.44
N SER A 95 -7.77 -8.95 -13.92
CA SER A 95 -6.60 -8.71 -13.06
C SER A 95 -5.90 -7.44 -13.50
N VAL A 96 -5.53 -6.60 -12.53
CA VAL A 96 -4.86 -5.33 -12.73
C VAL A 96 -3.48 -5.37 -12.09
N PHE A 97 -2.44 -5.11 -12.88
CA PHE A 97 -1.06 -5.04 -12.44
C PHE A 97 -0.55 -3.62 -12.62
N ILE A 98 0.08 -3.06 -11.59
CA ILE A 98 0.71 -1.74 -11.71
C ILE A 98 2.14 -1.94 -12.21
N LEU A 99 2.42 -1.45 -13.41
CA LEU A 99 3.73 -1.52 -14.04
C LEU A 99 4.64 -0.37 -13.56
N GLU A 100 4.08 0.84 -13.44
CA GLU A 100 4.79 2.01 -12.92
C GLU A 100 3.95 2.68 -11.82
N PHE A 101 4.58 2.93 -10.68
CA PHE A 101 3.98 3.66 -9.57
C PHE A 101 4.42 5.12 -9.65
N LYS A 102 3.49 6.07 -9.61
CA LYS A 102 3.81 7.51 -9.55
C LYS A 102 3.72 8.08 -8.14
N LYS A 103 2.86 7.52 -7.29
CA LYS A 103 2.79 7.94 -5.88
C LYS A 103 3.93 7.28 -5.09
N THR A 104 4.97 8.05 -4.79
CA THR A 104 6.13 7.62 -4.01
C THR A 104 6.38 8.55 -2.83
N VAL A 105 7.12 8.07 -1.85
CA VAL A 105 7.72 8.86 -0.79
C VAL A 105 9.22 8.54 -0.75
N TYR A 106 10.01 9.43 -0.21
CA TYR A 106 11.45 9.26 -0.13
C TYR A 106 11.88 9.20 1.34
N VAL A 107 12.74 8.25 1.68
CA VAL A 107 13.31 8.13 3.03
C VAL A 107 14.82 8.33 2.92
N ASN A 108 15.32 9.37 3.57
CA ASN A 108 16.72 9.77 3.50
C ASN A 108 17.33 9.89 4.90
N GLY A 109 18.65 9.81 4.96
CA GLY A 109 19.44 9.96 6.19
C GLY A 109 19.67 8.64 6.91
N GLU A 110 19.62 8.65 8.24
CA GLU A 110 20.04 7.57 9.10
C GLU A 110 19.01 6.41 9.20
N VAL A 111 18.73 5.78 8.04
CA VAL A 111 17.97 4.53 7.91
C VAL A 111 18.83 3.49 7.18
N ARG A 112 18.52 2.21 7.34
CA ARG A 112 19.36 1.15 6.75
C ARG A 112 19.36 1.16 5.23
N ASN A 113 18.21 1.43 4.61
CA ASN A 113 18.05 1.45 3.16
C ASN A 113 17.37 2.76 2.74
N PRO A 114 18.14 3.86 2.59
CA PRO A 114 17.58 5.10 2.04
C PRO A 114 17.12 4.89 0.60
N GLY A 115 16.01 5.54 0.20
CA GLY A 115 15.49 5.38 -1.15
C GLY A 115 14.05 5.84 -1.32
N ALA A 116 13.50 5.53 -2.51
CA ALA A 116 12.11 5.78 -2.85
C ALA A 116 11.24 4.57 -2.50
N TYR A 117 10.10 4.82 -1.87
CA TYR A 117 9.15 3.82 -1.43
C TYR A 117 7.76 4.14 -1.96
N LYS A 118 6.98 3.11 -2.31
CA LYS A 118 5.61 3.26 -2.79
C LYS A 118 4.73 3.85 -1.69
N LEU A 119 3.93 4.84 -2.04
CA LEU A 119 2.95 5.38 -1.11
C LEU A 119 1.73 4.48 -1.06
N MET A 120 1.58 3.75 0.03
CA MET A 120 0.43 2.88 0.30
C MET A 120 -0.60 3.61 1.19
N LYS A 121 -1.86 3.18 1.13
CA LYS A 121 -2.94 3.74 1.98
C LYS A 121 -2.58 3.67 3.46
N GLY A 122 -2.63 4.82 4.14
CA GLY A 122 -2.31 4.89 5.57
C GLY A 122 -0.84 4.65 5.89
N LEU A 123 0.07 4.96 4.93
CA LEU A 123 1.51 4.94 5.18
C LEU A 123 1.87 6.08 6.14
N THR A 124 2.45 5.73 7.28
CA THR A 124 2.95 6.69 8.27
C THR A 124 4.46 6.77 8.22
N VAL A 125 5.03 7.79 8.87
CA VAL A 125 6.49 7.96 9.04
C VAL A 125 7.11 6.68 9.62
N HIS A 126 6.52 6.12 10.69
CA HIS A 126 7.00 4.88 11.30
C HIS A 126 7.03 3.71 10.32
N LYS A 127 5.95 3.52 9.55
CA LYS A 127 5.88 2.42 8.57
C LYS A 127 6.88 2.61 7.44
N ALA A 128 7.08 3.84 6.95
CA ALA A 128 8.05 4.13 5.90
C ALA A 128 9.48 3.86 6.38
N ILE A 129 9.82 4.24 7.61
CA ILE A 129 11.12 3.95 8.22
C ILE A 129 11.30 2.43 8.40
N THR A 130 10.24 1.72 8.80
CA THR A 130 10.27 0.25 8.90
C THR A 130 10.53 -0.41 7.54
N LEU A 131 9.87 0.08 6.47
CA LEU A 131 10.15 -0.38 5.09
C LEU A 131 11.59 -0.10 4.66
N ALA A 132 12.17 1.01 5.13
CA ALA A 132 13.58 1.34 4.93
C ALA A 132 14.55 0.51 5.82
N GLY A 133 14.04 -0.54 6.48
CA GLY A 133 14.83 -1.44 7.31
C GLY A 133 15.08 -0.94 8.74
N GLY A 134 14.39 0.14 9.15
CA GLY A 134 14.54 0.78 10.45
C GLY A 134 15.72 1.76 10.53
N PHE A 135 15.91 2.33 11.69
CA PHE A 135 16.99 3.28 11.96
C PHE A 135 18.37 2.63 11.98
N THR A 136 19.39 3.43 11.69
CA THR A 136 20.78 3.10 12.03
C THR A 136 21.06 3.40 13.51
N SER A 137 22.21 2.93 14.02
CA SER A 137 22.65 3.27 15.38
C SER A 137 22.98 4.75 15.58
N LYS A 138 23.09 5.50 14.50
CA LYS A 138 23.41 6.95 14.53
C LYS A 138 22.17 7.84 14.37
N ALA A 139 21.00 7.26 14.22
CA ALA A 139 19.77 8.01 13.96
C ALA A 139 19.33 8.86 15.15
N SER A 140 18.86 10.06 14.89
CA SER A 140 18.18 10.90 15.87
C SER A 140 16.66 10.78 15.70
N GLU A 141 16.06 9.81 16.40
CA GLU A 141 14.64 9.48 16.27
C GLU A 141 13.68 10.63 16.66
N GLY A 142 14.11 11.52 17.56
CA GLY A 142 13.30 12.66 18.01
C GLY A 142 13.36 13.90 17.10
N ARG A 143 14.16 13.87 16.02
CA ARG A 143 14.38 15.05 15.15
C ARG A 143 14.03 14.79 13.69
N ILE A 144 13.18 13.82 13.43
CA ILE A 144 12.75 13.47 12.08
C ILE A 144 11.96 14.65 11.49
N LYS A 145 12.16 14.88 10.18
CA LYS A 145 11.46 15.92 9.43
C LYS A 145 10.81 15.34 8.20
N ILE A 146 9.66 15.91 7.83
CA ILE A 146 9.05 15.71 6.52
C ILE A 146 9.27 16.99 5.72
N ILE A 147 9.84 16.87 4.52
CA ILE A 147 9.88 17.95 3.54
C ILE A 147 8.76 17.65 2.55
N ARG A 148 7.75 18.52 2.55
CA ARG A 148 6.56 18.39 1.71
C ARG A 148 6.50 19.51 0.70
N ARG A 149 6.28 19.16 -0.56
CA ARG A 149 6.06 20.15 -1.62
C ARG A 149 4.61 20.63 -1.55
N THR A 150 4.43 21.94 -1.54
CA THR A 150 3.12 22.60 -1.58
C THR A 150 3.09 23.60 -2.73
N GLU A 151 1.92 24.12 -3.08
CA GLU A 151 1.76 25.18 -4.10
C GLU A 151 2.60 26.43 -3.80
N LYS A 152 2.91 26.67 -2.53
CA LYS A 152 3.71 27.82 -2.06
C LYS A 152 5.20 27.53 -1.93
N GLY A 153 5.65 26.32 -2.36
CA GLY A 153 7.04 25.86 -2.25
C GLY A 153 7.20 24.70 -1.25
N GLU A 154 8.42 24.42 -0.85
CA GLU A 154 8.74 23.35 0.09
C GLU A 154 8.48 23.78 1.53
N LYS A 155 7.81 22.92 2.29
CA LYS A 155 7.56 23.10 3.72
C LYS A 155 8.25 21.99 4.51
N THR A 156 9.06 22.37 5.49
CA THR A 156 9.64 21.44 6.45
C THR A 156 8.75 21.32 7.69
N ILE A 157 8.37 20.09 8.04
CA ILE A 157 7.48 19.75 9.16
C ILE A 157 8.27 18.86 10.13
N ASN A 158 8.21 19.14 11.43
CA ASN A 158 8.72 18.20 12.43
C ASN A 158 7.78 16.99 12.45
N ALA A 159 8.30 15.82 12.11
CA ALA A 159 7.51 14.62 11.94
C ALA A 159 7.27 13.89 13.27
N LYS A 160 6.06 13.40 13.45
CA LYS A 160 5.71 12.38 14.45
C LYS A 160 5.64 11.02 13.77
N MET A 161 5.83 9.95 14.52
CA MET A 161 5.80 8.57 13.97
C MET A 161 4.47 8.21 13.32
N ASP A 162 3.35 8.75 13.83
CA ASP A 162 2.00 8.46 13.35
C ASP A 162 1.53 9.42 12.24
N ASP A 163 2.34 10.41 11.86
CA ASP A 163 1.98 11.33 10.78
C ASP A 163 1.82 10.57 9.46
N LEU A 164 0.71 10.82 8.78
CA LEU A 164 0.44 10.28 7.46
C LEU A 164 1.29 10.99 6.40
N LEU A 165 1.81 10.20 5.49
CA LEU A 165 2.61 10.69 4.37
C LEU A 165 1.72 10.99 3.16
N GLU A 166 2.12 12.00 2.40
CA GLU A 166 1.53 12.41 1.13
C GLU A 166 2.48 12.08 -0.03
N PRO A 167 1.99 12.08 -1.28
CA PRO A 167 2.85 11.89 -2.45
C PRO A 167 4.03 12.87 -2.45
N ASP A 168 5.19 12.37 -2.82
CA ASP A 168 6.46 13.10 -2.92
C ASP A 168 7.01 13.65 -1.60
N ASP A 169 6.46 13.25 -0.46
CA ASP A 169 7.07 13.57 0.85
C ASP A 169 8.47 12.98 0.96
N ILE A 170 9.40 13.78 1.49
CA ILE A 170 10.74 13.34 1.82
C ILE A 170 10.87 13.27 3.34
N ILE A 171 11.06 12.07 3.87
CA ILE A 171 11.37 11.85 5.28
C ILE A 171 12.88 11.99 5.43
N LEU A 172 13.31 12.93 6.27
CA LEU A 172 14.71 13.13 6.61
C LEU A 172 14.95 12.67 8.05
N VAL A 173 15.77 11.63 8.21
CA VAL A 173 16.24 11.13 9.51
C VAL A 173 17.65 11.67 9.76
N PRO A 174 17.82 12.65 10.65
CA PRO A 174 19.13 13.24 10.89
C PRO A 174 20.02 12.33 11.75
N GLU A 175 21.32 12.55 11.66
CA GLU A 175 22.31 11.92 12.54
C GLU A 175 22.21 12.48 13.96
N SER A 176 22.44 11.64 14.96
CA SER A 176 22.59 12.02 16.35
C SER A 176 24.02 12.48 16.61
N TYR A 177 24.21 13.66 17.15
CA TYR A 177 25.53 14.23 17.45
C TYR A 177 26.01 13.84 18.87
N PHE A 178 26.01 12.52 19.20
CA PHE A 178 26.62 12.06 20.46
C PHE A 178 27.29 10.71 20.28
#